data_336219efb56b85f8878b5414a7f23b99
#
_entry.id   336219efb56b85f8878b5414a7f23b99
#
_cell.length_a   1.000
_cell.length_b   1.000
_cell.length_c   1.000
_cell.angle_alpha   90.00
_cell.angle_beta   90.00
_cell.angle_gamma   90.00
#
_symmetry.space_group_name_H-M   'P 1'
#
loop_
_entity.id
_entity.type
_entity.pdbx_description
1 polymer ?
#
loop_
_entity_poly.entity_id
_entity_poly.type
_entity_poly.pdbx_seq_one_letter_code
_entity_poly.pdbx_strand_id
1 'polypeptide(L)'
;MKDKYKVCSLFAGIGGIDLAFQQAGFEIIWANEIDKDACKTYRYNFSNTVLTECDIRKVNTDDIPNFDILAAGFPCQSFSVCGNRKGFADERGNIFFEIMRIADAKKPKIIFLENVANLTEHDNGKTFNRIHNELSDRDYYIRYIIADACNYGIPQHRTRTYIVAFKDYEMCTSFRFPEKQPLKKHIFDIIDRSVKADDKFYLLENSAQYQKMGSAMTDENQIYRFSDYGIQKSKDEISFTLKANMGTWYNRVPIIKDNFGIRAITPQECLALQGFPKSFDFPDIPMKSMYKQCGNTVVVPLVNSIAKQISNE
;
A
#
# COMPACT_ATOMS: atom_id res chain seq x y z
N MET A 1 -17.49 -25.09 -11.21
CA MET A 1 -16.98 -23.78 -10.74
C MET A 1 -15.58 -23.65 -11.32
N LYS A 2 -15.24 -22.52 -11.98
CA LYS A 2 -13.86 -22.25 -12.41
C LYS A 2 -12.98 -22.25 -11.14
N ASP A 3 -11.87 -22.98 -11.14
CA ASP A 3 -10.96 -22.97 -10.00
C ASP A 3 -10.47 -21.52 -9.80
N LYS A 4 -10.49 -21.07 -8.55
CA LYS A 4 -10.01 -19.72 -8.20
C LYS A 4 -8.49 -19.68 -8.38
N TYR A 5 -7.99 -18.63 -9.02
CA TYR A 5 -6.55 -18.37 -9.03
C TYR A 5 -6.01 -18.25 -7.60
N LYS A 6 -4.92 -18.94 -7.32
CA LYS A 6 -4.19 -18.93 -6.06
C LYS A 6 -3.14 -17.85 -6.05
N VAL A 7 -3.10 -17.06 -5.00
CA VAL A 7 -2.17 -15.93 -4.84
C VAL A 7 -1.16 -16.21 -3.74
N CYS A 8 0.11 -15.97 -4.05
CA CYS A 8 1.21 -15.88 -3.10
C CYS A 8 1.60 -14.40 -2.95
N SER A 9 1.65 -13.91 -1.73
CA SER A 9 1.91 -12.49 -1.42
C SER A 9 3.24 -12.30 -0.71
N LEU A 10 4.09 -11.43 -1.23
CA LEU A 10 5.39 -11.08 -0.64
C LEU A 10 5.33 -9.66 -0.08
N PHE A 11 6.01 -9.47 1.06
CA PHE A 11 6.02 -8.18 1.77
C PHE A 11 4.59 -7.71 2.07
N ALA A 12 3.78 -8.66 2.52
CA ALA A 12 2.32 -8.52 2.61
C ALA A 12 1.86 -7.37 3.52
N GLY A 13 2.73 -6.90 4.43
CA GLY A 13 2.36 -5.87 5.41
C GLY A 13 1.17 -6.33 6.23
N ILE A 14 0.11 -5.52 6.23
CA ILE A 14 -1.17 -5.86 6.87
C ILE A 14 -2.16 -6.54 5.92
N GLY A 15 -1.74 -6.92 4.72
CA GLY A 15 -2.58 -7.64 3.76
C GLY A 15 -3.46 -6.74 2.88
N GLY A 16 -3.05 -5.50 2.59
CA GLY A 16 -3.86 -4.62 1.73
C GLY A 16 -4.02 -5.12 0.30
N ILE A 17 -2.96 -5.65 -0.31
CA ILE A 17 -3.03 -6.30 -1.63
C ILE A 17 -3.88 -7.56 -1.53
N ASP A 18 -3.67 -8.36 -0.50
CA ASP A 18 -4.34 -9.63 -0.27
C ASP A 18 -5.85 -9.44 -0.11
N LEU A 19 -6.26 -8.45 0.69
CA LEU A 19 -7.66 -8.07 0.85
C LEU A 19 -8.29 -7.67 -0.49
N ALA A 20 -7.57 -6.89 -1.29
CA ALA A 20 -8.05 -6.44 -2.59
C ALA A 20 -8.25 -7.62 -3.57
N PHE A 21 -7.30 -8.54 -3.63
CA PHE A 21 -7.39 -9.75 -4.45
C PHE A 21 -8.49 -10.69 -3.94
N GLN A 22 -8.60 -10.88 -2.61
CA GLN A 22 -9.67 -11.69 -2.01
C GLN A 22 -11.06 -11.14 -2.36
N GLN A 23 -11.26 -9.82 -2.28
CA GLN A 23 -12.50 -9.15 -2.70
C GLN A 23 -12.78 -9.28 -4.20
N ALA A 24 -11.76 -9.47 -5.03
CA ALA A 24 -11.89 -9.74 -6.46
C ALA A 24 -12.15 -11.23 -6.77
N GLY A 25 -12.21 -12.10 -5.75
CA GLY A 25 -12.54 -13.51 -5.89
C GLY A 25 -11.37 -14.48 -5.92
N PHE A 26 -10.14 -13.99 -5.74
CA PHE A 26 -8.92 -14.80 -5.68
C PHE A 26 -8.76 -15.48 -4.31
N GLU A 27 -7.98 -16.55 -4.25
CA GLU A 27 -7.64 -17.26 -3.02
C GLU A 27 -6.22 -16.92 -2.59
N ILE A 28 -6.06 -16.30 -1.41
CA ILE A 28 -4.73 -16.01 -0.85
C ILE A 28 -4.28 -17.22 -0.05
N ILE A 29 -3.32 -17.97 -0.57
CA ILE A 29 -2.90 -19.25 0.03
C ILE A 29 -1.66 -19.11 0.91
N TRP A 30 -0.79 -18.15 0.60
CA TRP A 30 0.46 -17.97 1.32
C TRP A 30 0.91 -16.51 1.27
N ALA A 31 1.47 -16.04 2.37
CA ALA A 31 2.02 -14.69 2.50
C ALA A 31 3.33 -14.67 3.27
N ASN A 32 4.19 -13.69 3.01
CA ASN A 32 5.42 -13.44 3.76
C ASN A 32 5.49 -11.97 4.22
N GLU A 33 5.89 -11.79 5.47
CA GLU A 33 6.17 -10.49 6.06
C GLU A 33 7.28 -10.64 7.14
N ILE A 34 8.10 -9.60 7.32
CA ILE A 34 9.18 -9.57 8.31
C ILE A 34 8.85 -8.73 9.55
N ASP A 35 7.98 -7.71 9.39
CA ASP A 35 7.59 -6.82 10.48
C ASP A 35 6.62 -7.54 11.43
N LYS A 36 7.08 -7.76 12.67
CA LYS A 36 6.33 -8.51 13.69
C LYS A 36 4.95 -7.94 13.99
N ASP A 37 4.83 -6.61 14.07
CA ASP A 37 3.54 -5.98 14.36
C ASP A 37 2.61 -6.04 13.13
N ALA A 38 3.16 -5.96 11.92
CA ALA A 38 2.38 -6.19 10.70
C ALA A 38 1.90 -7.65 10.62
N CYS A 39 2.74 -8.62 10.97
CA CYS A 39 2.35 -10.03 11.05
C CYS A 39 1.22 -10.28 12.04
N LYS A 40 1.22 -9.61 13.21
CA LYS A 40 0.11 -9.69 14.17
C LYS A 40 -1.20 -9.19 13.55
N THR A 41 -1.16 -8.00 12.92
CA THR A 41 -2.33 -7.41 12.24
C THR A 41 -2.80 -8.30 11.09
N TYR A 42 -1.88 -8.86 10.31
CA TYR A 42 -2.21 -9.79 9.23
C TYR A 42 -2.96 -11.02 9.76
N ARG A 43 -2.42 -11.73 10.75
CA ARG A 43 -3.05 -12.92 11.35
C ARG A 43 -4.40 -12.63 11.99
N TYR A 44 -4.57 -11.42 12.53
CA TYR A 44 -5.83 -11.01 13.15
C TYR A 44 -6.97 -10.92 12.11
N ASN A 45 -6.64 -10.55 10.87
CA ASN A 45 -7.62 -10.32 9.80
C ASN A 45 -7.68 -11.46 8.76
N PHE A 46 -6.65 -12.30 8.65
CA PHE A 46 -6.53 -13.37 7.64
C PHE A 46 -6.28 -14.73 8.29
N SER A 47 -7.32 -15.33 8.85
CA SER A 47 -7.22 -16.61 9.57
C SER A 47 -6.92 -17.82 8.69
N ASN A 48 -7.22 -17.75 7.38
CA ASN A 48 -7.13 -18.87 6.44
C ASN A 48 -5.86 -18.84 5.57
N THR A 49 -5.02 -17.81 5.70
CA THR A 49 -3.78 -17.67 4.92
C THR A 49 -2.58 -18.11 5.74
N VAL A 50 -1.72 -18.93 5.17
CA VAL A 50 -0.45 -19.30 5.79
C VAL A 50 0.50 -18.11 5.72
N LEU A 51 0.81 -17.49 6.87
CA LEU A 51 1.76 -16.39 6.97
C LEU A 51 3.12 -16.88 7.49
N THR A 52 4.15 -16.71 6.68
CA THR A 52 5.55 -16.94 7.04
C THR A 52 6.20 -15.65 7.52
N GLU A 53 6.44 -15.55 8.84
CA GLU A 53 7.05 -14.38 9.49
C GLU A 53 8.56 -14.53 9.52
N CYS A 54 9.22 -14.13 8.42
CA CYS A 54 10.67 -14.10 8.35
C CYS A 54 11.17 -13.22 7.20
N ASP A 55 12.48 -13.00 7.16
CA ASP A 55 13.15 -12.42 6.01
C ASP A 55 13.00 -13.34 4.79
N ILE A 56 12.48 -12.82 3.69
CA ILE A 56 12.23 -13.56 2.44
C ILE A 56 13.48 -14.27 1.90
N ARG A 57 14.66 -13.72 2.15
CA ARG A 57 15.95 -14.33 1.77
C ARG A 57 16.22 -15.67 2.46
N LYS A 58 15.53 -15.94 3.57
CA LYS A 58 15.64 -17.20 4.34
C LYS A 58 14.57 -18.22 3.95
N VAL A 59 13.61 -17.84 3.13
CA VAL A 59 12.54 -18.73 2.70
C VAL A 59 13.09 -19.68 1.61
N ASN A 60 12.99 -20.99 1.85
CA ASN A 60 13.20 -21.97 0.80
C ASN A 60 11.99 -21.96 -0.14
N THR A 61 12.25 -21.88 -1.44
CA THR A 61 11.19 -21.90 -2.45
C THR A 61 10.35 -23.17 -2.41
N ASP A 62 10.93 -24.29 -1.99
CA ASP A 62 10.21 -25.57 -1.89
C ASP A 62 9.13 -25.56 -0.82
N ASP A 63 9.28 -24.73 0.23
CA ASP A 63 8.31 -24.56 1.29
C ASP A 63 7.11 -23.69 0.88
N ILE A 64 7.20 -22.99 -0.26
CA ILE A 64 6.10 -22.18 -0.80
C ILE A 64 5.19 -23.09 -1.63
N PRO A 65 3.87 -23.12 -1.38
CA PRO A 65 2.95 -23.89 -2.19
C PRO A 65 2.93 -23.40 -3.66
N ASN A 66 2.41 -24.21 -4.58
CA ASN A 66 2.20 -23.77 -5.96
C ASN A 66 1.05 -22.78 -6.03
N PHE A 67 1.21 -21.72 -6.82
CA PHE A 67 0.26 -20.62 -6.98
C PHE A 67 0.25 -20.12 -8.43
N ASP A 68 -0.78 -19.37 -8.78
CA ASP A 68 -0.94 -18.80 -10.12
C ASP A 68 -0.43 -17.35 -10.21
N ILE A 69 -0.57 -16.58 -9.12
CA ILE A 69 -0.25 -15.15 -9.09
C ILE A 69 0.74 -14.87 -7.97
N LEU A 70 1.84 -14.19 -8.32
CA LEU A 70 2.78 -13.61 -7.37
C LEU A 70 2.47 -12.13 -7.18
N ALA A 71 2.08 -11.73 -5.98
CA ALA A 71 1.79 -10.34 -5.66
C ALA A 71 2.85 -9.77 -4.70
N ALA A 72 3.34 -8.55 -4.96
CA ALA A 72 4.33 -7.91 -4.10
C ALA A 72 4.25 -6.38 -4.12
N GLY A 73 4.16 -5.78 -2.93
CA GLY A 73 4.41 -4.35 -2.69
C GLY A 73 5.81 -4.18 -2.10
N PHE A 74 6.83 -4.01 -2.93
CA PHE A 74 8.22 -4.02 -2.47
C PHE A 74 8.81 -2.62 -2.25
N PRO A 75 9.75 -2.43 -1.30
CA PRO A 75 10.33 -1.12 -1.01
C PRO A 75 11.26 -0.63 -2.13
N CYS A 76 11.11 0.64 -2.54
CA CYS A 76 11.94 1.28 -3.56
C CYS A 76 13.42 1.43 -3.13
N GLN A 77 13.69 1.48 -1.83
CA GLN A 77 15.04 1.68 -1.29
C GLN A 77 16.04 0.57 -1.66
N SER A 78 15.57 -0.58 -2.06
CA SER A 78 16.38 -1.70 -2.49
C SER A 78 17.25 -1.40 -3.72
N PHE A 79 16.88 -0.40 -4.54
CA PHE A 79 17.66 0.00 -5.71
C PHE A 79 18.67 1.12 -5.42
N SER A 80 18.50 1.89 -4.33
CA SER A 80 19.36 3.02 -4.01
C SER A 80 20.67 2.63 -3.31
N VAL A 81 20.77 1.45 -2.73
CA VAL A 81 21.96 0.95 -2.04
C VAL A 81 23.09 0.59 -3.02
N CYS A 82 22.78 0.43 -4.30
CA CYS A 82 23.79 0.25 -5.36
C CYS A 82 24.58 1.55 -5.72
N GLY A 83 24.37 2.66 -5.01
CA GLY A 83 24.98 3.97 -5.29
C GLY A 83 26.45 4.13 -4.93
N ASN A 84 27.10 3.18 -4.28
CA ASN A 84 28.55 3.23 -3.99
C ASN A 84 29.31 2.14 -4.77
N ARG A 85 29.66 2.45 -6.02
CA ARG A 85 30.86 2.04 -6.82
C ARG A 85 31.61 0.72 -6.47
N LYS A 86 30.96 -0.29 -5.91
CA LYS A 86 31.51 -1.65 -5.83
C LYS A 86 30.60 -2.56 -6.66
N GLY A 87 31.08 -2.83 -7.86
CA GLY A 87 30.40 -3.55 -8.94
C GLY A 87 29.50 -4.72 -8.53
N PHE A 88 28.69 -5.13 -9.44
CA PHE A 88 27.79 -6.27 -9.64
C PHE A 88 27.77 -7.44 -8.62
N ALA A 89 28.58 -7.42 -7.55
CA ALA A 89 28.71 -8.51 -6.57
C ALA A 89 27.60 -8.49 -5.48
N ASP A 90 26.76 -7.44 -5.39
CA ASP A 90 25.75 -7.30 -4.34
C ASP A 90 24.30 -7.32 -4.86
N GLU A 91 24.07 -7.84 -6.05
CA GLU A 91 22.72 -8.02 -6.62
C GLU A 91 21.85 -8.96 -5.77
N ARG A 92 22.47 -9.90 -5.06
CA ARG A 92 21.76 -10.88 -4.20
C ARG A 92 21.15 -10.30 -2.92
N GLY A 93 21.46 -9.06 -2.59
CA GLY A 93 20.88 -8.35 -1.44
C GLY A 93 19.62 -7.54 -1.77
N ASN A 94 19.28 -7.39 -3.04
CA ASN A 94 18.14 -6.60 -3.46
C ASN A 94 16.83 -7.40 -3.38
N ILE A 95 15.87 -6.87 -2.65
CA ILE A 95 14.55 -7.47 -2.41
C ILE A 95 13.79 -7.81 -3.71
N PHE A 96 13.97 -7.04 -4.78
CA PHE A 96 13.37 -7.33 -6.07
C PHE A 96 13.87 -8.67 -6.65
N PHE A 97 15.16 -9.00 -6.48
CA PHE A 97 15.68 -10.29 -6.96
C PHE A 97 15.17 -11.49 -6.17
N GLU A 98 14.71 -11.28 -4.93
CA GLU A 98 13.99 -12.32 -4.19
C GLU A 98 12.61 -12.61 -4.81
N ILE A 99 11.93 -11.58 -5.33
CA ILE A 99 10.70 -11.80 -6.12
C ILE A 99 11.04 -12.66 -7.36
N MET A 100 12.10 -12.31 -8.09
CA MET A 100 12.52 -13.06 -9.27
C MET A 100 12.96 -14.49 -8.94
N ARG A 101 13.68 -14.72 -7.83
CA ARG A 101 14.06 -16.06 -7.34
C ARG A 101 12.84 -16.96 -7.14
N ILE A 102 11.78 -16.41 -6.53
CA ILE A 102 10.53 -17.16 -6.32
C ILE A 102 9.78 -17.34 -7.64
N ALA A 103 9.77 -16.33 -8.51
CA ALA A 103 9.17 -16.42 -9.84
C ALA A 103 9.86 -17.50 -10.71
N ASP A 104 11.19 -17.60 -10.65
CA ASP A 104 11.97 -18.63 -11.37
C ASP A 104 11.64 -20.05 -10.89
N ALA A 105 11.50 -20.22 -9.57
CA ALA A 105 11.20 -21.52 -8.97
C ALA A 105 9.73 -21.95 -9.18
N LYS A 106 8.77 -21.02 -9.09
CA LYS A 106 7.33 -21.33 -9.08
C LYS A 106 6.62 -21.04 -10.41
N LYS A 107 7.22 -20.25 -11.29
CA LYS A 107 6.73 -19.90 -12.63
C LYS A 107 5.25 -19.45 -12.64
N PRO A 108 4.88 -18.43 -11.84
CA PRO A 108 3.50 -17.97 -11.79
C PRO A 108 3.01 -17.53 -13.18
N LYS A 109 1.71 -17.64 -13.42
CA LYS A 109 1.08 -17.17 -14.65
C LYS A 109 1.10 -15.64 -14.73
N ILE A 110 0.97 -14.98 -13.56
CA ILE A 110 0.87 -13.53 -13.45
C ILE A 110 1.74 -13.05 -12.30
N ILE A 111 2.40 -11.90 -12.48
CA ILE A 111 3.10 -11.18 -11.42
C ILE A 111 2.48 -9.79 -11.29
N PHE A 112 1.99 -9.47 -10.09
CA PHE A 112 1.47 -8.15 -9.73
C PHE A 112 2.46 -7.44 -8.82
N LEU A 113 2.91 -6.24 -9.21
CA LEU A 113 3.86 -5.44 -8.43
C LEU A 113 3.29 -4.05 -8.16
N GLU A 114 3.47 -3.56 -6.93
CA GLU A 114 3.17 -2.18 -6.53
C GLU A 114 4.43 -1.48 -6.04
N ASN A 115 4.57 -0.20 -6.40
CA ASN A 115 5.66 0.63 -5.91
C ASN A 115 5.28 2.12 -5.95
N VAL A 116 6.16 3.00 -5.42
CA VAL A 116 5.97 4.45 -5.48
C VAL A 116 5.96 4.96 -6.92
N ALA A 117 5.25 6.08 -7.17
CA ALA A 117 5.13 6.66 -8.52
C ALA A 117 6.48 6.96 -9.16
N ASN A 118 7.46 7.40 -8.38
CA ASN A 118 8.80 7.77 -8.87
C ASN A 118 9.63 6.57 -9.36
N LEU A 119 9.11 5.34 -9.28
CA LEU A 119 9.83 4.15 -9.75
C LEU A 119 10.22 4.26 -11.24
N THR A 120 9.34 4.82 -12.05
CA THR A 120 9.55 4.96 -13.51
C THR A 120 10.58 6.00 -13.88
N GLU A 121 10.82 6.99 -13.01
CA GLU A 121 11.80 8.07 -13.21
C GLU A 121 13.08 7.86 -12.40
N HIS A 122 13.08 6.94 -11.44
CA HIS A 122 14.21 6.69 -10.55
C HIS A 122 15.47 6.31 -11.34
N ASP A 123 16.58 6.98 -11.01
CA ASP A 123 17.87 6.85 -11.70
C ASP A 123 17.75 7.03 -13.24
N ASN A 124 17.04 8.09 -13.67
CA ASN A 124 16.75 8.38 -15.07
C ASN A 124 16.07 7.19 -15.81
N GLY A 125 15.16 6.51 -15.15
CA GLY A 125 14.41 5.37 -15.71
C GLY A 125 15.15 4.03 -15.65
N LYS A 126 16.41 3.99 -15.25
CA LYS A 126 17.22 2.75 -15.23
C LYS A 126 16.62 1.67 -14.32
N THR A 127 16.04 2.08 -13.18
CA THR A 127 15.42 1.15 -12.25
C THR A 127 14.23 0.45 -12.88
N PHE A 128 13.32 1.20 -13.51
CA PHE A 128 12.17 0.63 -14.18
C PHE A 128 12.58 -0.26 -15.37
N ASN A 129 13.53 0.19 -16.17
CA ASN A 129 14.06 -0.59 -17.29
C ASN A 129 14.69 -1.91 -16.82
N ARG A 130 15.37 -1.91 -15.66
CA ARG A 130 15.90 -3.16 -15.08
C ARG A 130 14.77 -4.12 -14.69
N ILE A 131 13.73 -3.64 -13.99
CA ILE A 131 12.56 -4.46 -13.65
C ILE A 131 11.91 -5.02 -14.93
N HIS A 132 11.72 -4.18 -15.93
CA HIS A 132 11.15 -4.57 -17.22
C HIS A 132 11.97 -5.69 -17.88
N ASN A 133 13.30 -5.53 -17.97
CA ASN A 133 14.17 -6.51 -18.59
C ASN A 133 14.16 -7.84 -17.80
N GLU A 134 14.26 -7.79 -16.46
CA GLU A 134 14.21 -9.01 -15.63
C GLU A 134 12.93 -9.81 -15.82
N LEU A 135 11.79 -9.14 -16.00
CA LEU A 135 10.54 -9.79 -16.30
C LEU A 135 10.48 -10.30 -17.75
N SER A 136 10.95 -9.51 -18.73
CA SER A 136 10.96 -9.88 -20.16
C SER A 136 11.90 -11.04 -20.44
N ASP A 137 13.08 -11.07 -19.80
CA ASP A 137 14.07 -12.18 -19.93
C ASP A 137 13.51 -13.50 -19.40
N ARG A 138 12.40 -13.45 -18.64
CA ARG A 138 11.63 -14.57 -18.14
C ARG A 138 10.33 -14.81 -18.89
N ASP A 139 10.21 -14.30 -20.12
CA ASP A 139 9.04 -14.42 -20.99
C ASP A 139 7.74 -13.87 -20.38
N TYR A 140 7.80 -12.79 -19.57
CA TYR A 140 6.62 -12.09 -19.14
C TYR A 140 6.36 -10.88 -20.04
N TYR A 141 5.12 -10.73 -20.47
CA TYR A 141 4.59 -9.56 -21.18
C TYR A 141 4.04 -8.56 -20.16
N ILE A 142 4.41 -7.28 -20.28
CA ILE A 142 4.25 -6.30 -19.18
C ILE A 142 3.24 -5.22 -19.55
N ARG A 143 2.36 -4.92 -18.61
CA ARG A 143 1.52 -3.74 -18.59
C ARG A 143 1.79 -2.97 -17.31
N TYR A 144 1.78 -1.64 -17.37
CA TYR A 144 1.91 -0.81 -16.18
C TYR A 144 1.09 0.47 -16.28
N ILE A 145 0.76 1.04 -15.11
CA ILE A 145 0.09 2.33 -14.97
C ILE A 145 0.64 3.07 -13.76
N ILE A 146 0.68 4.39 -13.84
CA ILE A 146 0.84 5.27 -12.69
C ILE A 146 -0.55 5.82 -12.36
N ALA A 147 -1.08 5.49 -11.19
CA ALA A 147 -2.44 5.80 -10.80
C ALA A 147 -2.50 6.50 -9.44
N ASP A 148 -3.34 7.55 -9.36
CA ASP A 148 -3.64 8.23 -8.10
C ASP A 148 -4.99 7.73 -7.55
N ALA A 149 -5.02 7.38 -6.28
CA ALA A 149 -6.18 6.80 -5.59
C ALA A 149 -7.44 7.67 -5.68
N CYS A 150 -7.32 8.98 -5.74
CA CYS A 150 -8.47 9.88 -5.89
C CYS A 150 -9.24 9.67 -7.20
N ASN A 151 -8.60 9.13 -8.24
CA ASN A 151 -9.25 8.76 -9.48
C ASN A 151 -9.95 7.39 -9.43
N TYR A 152 -9.98 6.74 -8.27
CA TYR A 152 -10.53 5.39 -8.07
C TYR A 152 -11.39 5.28 -6.80
N GLY A 153 -12.01 6.41 -6.42
CA GLY A 153 -13.06 6.44 -5.41
C GLY A 153 -12.59 6.66 -3.96
N ILE A 154 -11.30 6.94 -3.73
CA ILE A 154 -10.76 7.24 -2.40
C ILE A 154 -10.26 8.69 -2.34
N PRO A 155 -10.75 9.53 -1.41
CA PRO A 155 -10.35 10.94 -1.30
C PRO A 155 -8.97 11.08 -0.65
N GLN A 156 -7.97 10.49 -1.31
CA GLN A 156 -6.56 10.57 -0.92
C GLN A 156 -5.68 10.70 -2.16
N HIS A 157 -4.81 11.69 -2.19
CA HIS A 157 -3.71 11.72 -3.15
C HIS A 157 -2.66 10.68 -2.76
N ARG A 158 -2.68 9.55 -3.46
CA ARG A 158 -1.69 8.49 -3.33
C ARG A 158 -1.40 7.90 -4.70
N THR A 159 -0.40 8.48 -5.35
CA THR A 159 0.04 8.04 -6.68
C THR A 159 1.04 6.89 -6.54
N ARG A 160 0.79 5.79 -7.25
CA ARG A 160 1.61 4.57 -7.25
C ARG A 160 1.79 4.02 -8.65
N THR A 161 2.88 3.31 -8.86
CA THR A 161 3.12 2.50 -10.06
C THR A 161 2.60 1.09 -9.80
N TYR A 162 1.74 0.60 -10.69
CA TYR A 162 1.24 -0.78 -10.70
C TYR A 162 1.73 -1.45 -11.96
N ILE A 163 2.33 -2.65 -11.82
CA ILE A 163 2.83 -3.45 -12.91
C ILE A 163 2.10 -4.80 -12.86
N VAL A 164 1.57 -5.23 -14.01
CA VAL A 164 1.01 -6.57 -14.19
C VAL A 164 1.76 -7.24 -15.32
N ALA A 165 2.40 -8.34 -15.03
CA ALA A 165 3.19 -9.10 -15.99
C ALA A 165 2.56 -10.49 -16.19
N PHE A 166 2.36 -10.89 -17.43
CA PHE A 166 1.64 -12.09 -17.84
C PHE A 166 2.59 -13.05 -18.58
N LYS A 167 2.50 -14.34 -18.29
CA LYS A 167 3.17 -15.38 -19.11
C LYS A 167 2.48 -15.56 -20.46
N ASP A 168 1.20 -15.33 -20.51
CA ASP A 168 0.39 -15.46 -21.70
C ASP A 168 0.29 -14.14 -22.45
N TYR A 169 0.58 -14.14 -23.75
CA TYR A 169 0.55 -12.95 -24.61
C TYR A 169 -0.89 -12.46 -24.85
N GLU A 170 -1.84 -13.36 -25.04
CA GLU A 170 -3.23 -13.02 -25.29
C GLU A 170 -3.86 -12.37 -24.05
N MET A 171 -3.62 -12.93 -22.87
CA MET A 171 -4.00 -12.29 -21.59
C MET A 171 -3.40 -10.88 -21.46
N CYS A 172 -2.13 -10.71 -21.79
CA CYS A 172 -1.50 -9.37 -21.72
C CYS A 172 -2.13 -8.40 -22.70
N THR A 173 -2.45 -8.83 -23.93
CA THR A 173 -2.99 -7.94 -24.96
C THR A 173 -4.45 -7.59 -24.73
N SER A 174 -5.25 -8.48 -24.13
CA SER A 174 -6.64 -8.24 -23.74
C SER A 174 -6.75 -7.41 -22.46
N PHE A 175 -5.83 -7.57 -21.50
CA PHE A 175 -5.87 -6.85 -20.24
C PHE A 175 -5.91 -5.34 -20.39
N ARG A 176 -6.81 -4.69 -19.65
CA ARG A 176 -6.93 -3.23 -19.56
C ARG A 176 -6.96 -2.81 -18.07
N PHE A 177 -6.18 -1.79 -17.75
CA PHE A 177 -6.32 -1.17 -16.45
C PHE A 177 -7.70 -0.54 -16.28
N PRO A 178 -8.23 -0.47 -15.04
CA PRO A 178 -9.53 0.15 -14.80
C PRO A 178 -9.52 1.62 -15.23
N GLU A 179 -10.64 2.09 -15.75
CA GLU A 179 -10.83 3.49 -16.11
C GLU A 179 -10.91 4.38 -14.87
N LYS A 180 -10.42 5.60 -15.01
CA LYS A 180 -10.57 6.63 -13.98
C LYS A 180 -12.05 6.96 -13.77
N GLN A 181 -12.43 7.15 -12.52
CA GLN A 181 -13.78 7.53 -12.14
C GLN A 181 -13.77 8.86 -11.37
N PRO A 182 -14.79 9.70 -11.56
CA PRO A 182 -14.96 10.90 -10.73
C PRO A 182 -15.03 10.52 -9.25
N LEU A 183 -14.36 11.29 -8.41
CA LEU A 183 -14.45 11.13 -6.97
C LEU A 183 -15.87 11.52 -6.51
N LYS A 184 -16.56 10.59 -5.87
CA LYS A 184 -17.94 10.79 -5.36
C LYS A 184 -17.98 11.02 -3.85
N LYS A 185 -16.87 10.75 -3.16
CA LYS A 185 -16.76 10.86 -1.71
C LYS A 185 -15.64 11.81 -1.35
N HIS A 186 -15.88 12.66 -0.39
CA HIS A 186 -14.89 13.54 0.21
C HIS A 186 -14.39 12.97 1.54
N ILE A 187 -13.42 13.62 2.16
CA ILE A 187 -12.79 13.15 3.41
C ILE A 187 -13.84 12.91 4.49
N PHE A 188 -14.78 13.83 4.67
CA PHE A 188 -15.77 13.77 5.75
C PHE A 188 -17.01 12.91 5.42
N ASP A 189 -17.07 12.31 4.24
CA ASP A 189 -17.96 11.16 3.96
C ASP A 189 -17.38 9.85 4.52
N ILE A 190 -16.08 9.85 4.86
CA ILE A 190 -15.35 8.71 5.43
C ILE A 190 -15.11 8.90 6.93
N ILE A 191 -14.73 10.12 7.35
CA ILE A 191 -14.44 10.49 8.74
C ILE A 191 -15.65 11.17 9.35
N ASP A 192 -16.27 10.53 10.33
CA ASP A 192 -17.43 11.10 11.05
C ASP A 192 -16.99 12.05 12.16
N ARG A 193 -17.19 13.36 11.94
CA ARG A 193 -16.86 14.41 12.91
C ARG A 193 -17.84 14.50 14.10
N SER A 194 -18.96 13.81 14.05
CA SER A 194 -19.96 13.79 15.14
C SER A 194 -19.65 12.77 16.22
N VAL A 195 -18.72 11.84 15.95
CA VAL A 195 -18.27 10.81 16.90
C VAL A 195 -16.99 11.28 17.58
N LYS A 196 -17.02 11.36 18.92
CA LYS A 196 -15.83 11.70 19.71
C LYS A 196 -14.80 10.58 19.63
N ALA A 197 -13.56 10.91 19.25
CA ALA A 197 -12.43 10.02 19.34
C ALA A 197 -11.88 9.95 20.79
N ASP A 198 -10.97 9.00 21.07
CA ASP A 198 -10.27 8.98 22.37
C ASP A 198 -9.51 10.28 22.61
N ASP A 199 -9.50 10.76 23.84
CA ASP A 199 -8.88 12.03 24.22
C ASP A 199 -7.39 12.12 23.84
N LYS A 200 -6.70 10.98 23.75
CA LYS A 200 -5.29 10.90 23.31
C LYS A 200 -5.05 11.41 21.87
N PHE A 201 -6.08 11.52 21.03
CA PHE A 201 -5.95 12.05 19.67
C PHE A 201 -6.11 13.56 19.59
N TYR A 202 -6.70 14.19 20.63
CA TYR A 202 -6.93 15.63 20.66
C TYR A 202 -5.67 16.39 21.05
N LEU A 203 -5.47 17.54 20.41
CA LEU A 203 -4.45 18.50 20.86
C LEU A 203 -4.96 19.19 22.13
N LEU A 204 -4.09 19.32 23.14
CA LEU A 204 -4.43 20.04 24.36
C LEU A 204 -4.64 21.52 24.05
N GLU A 205 -5.79 22.09 24.45
CA GLU A 205 -6.18 23.47 24.11
C GLU A 205 -5.16 24.54 24.57
N ASN A 206 -4.47 24.30 25.69
CA ASN A 206 -3.43 25.19 26.21
C ASN A 206 -2.05 24.96 25.56
N SER A 207 -1.92 24.02 24.59
CA SER A 207 -0.66 23.75 23.93
C SER A 207 -0.37 24.73 22.78
N ALA A 208 0.92 25.02 22.56
CA ALA A 208 1.35 25.82 21.44
C ALA A 208 0.96 25.18 20.08
N GLN A 209 0.89 23.85 20.02
CA GLN A 209 0.45 23.11 18.85
C GLN A 209 -1.02 23.36 18.52
N TYR A 210 -1.88 23.35 19.53
CA TYR A 210 -3.31 23.65 19.36
C TYR A 210 -3.51 25.06 18.82
N GLN A 211 -2.89 26.06 19.46
CA GLN A 211 -3.02 27.47 19.07
C GLN A 211 -2.49 27.71 17.65
N LYS A 212 -1.31 27.14 17.34
CA LYS A 212 -0.72 27.23 16.00
C LYS A 212 -1.62 26.59 14.95
N MET A 213 -2.17 25.39 15.23
CA MET A 213 -3.05 24.68 14.30
C MET A 213 -4.38 25.42 14.16
N GLY A 214 -5.01 25.84 15.27
CA GLY A 214 -6.27 26.58 15.26
C GLY A 214 -6.21 27.87 14.43
N SER A 215 -5.10 28.62 14.56
CA SER A 215 -4.89 29.84 13.74
C SER A 215 -4.72 29.54 12.24
N ALA A 216 -4.23 28.35 11.89
CA ALA A 216 -4.03 27.96 10.49
C ALA A 216 -5.29 27.30 9.88
N MET A 217 -6.23 26.82 10.70
CA MET A 217 -7.45 26.13 10.25
C MET A 217 -8.50 27.12 9.78
N THR A 218 -8.35 27.61 8.56
CA THR A 218 -9.28 28.56 7.93
C THR A 218 -10.45 27.90 7.22
N ASP A 219 -10.43 26.60 7.07
CA ASP A 219 -11.44 25.80 6.37
C ASP A 219 -11.62 24.45 7.07
N GLU A 220 -12.74 24.26 7.73
CA GLU A 220 -13.02 23.05 8.52
C GLU A 220 -13.30 21.81 7.63
N ASN A 221 -13.54 22.00 6.34
CA ASN A 221 -13.74 20.90 5.39
C ASN A 221 -12.44 20.38 4.79
N GLN A 222 -11.29 20.82 5.31
CA GLN A 222 -9.99 20.36 4.85
C GLN A 222 -9.23 19.61 5.96
N ILE A 223 -8.30 18.79 5.54
CA ILE A 223 -7.30 18.16 6.43
C ILE A 223 -6.04 19.01 6.46
N TYR A 224 -5.45 19.11 7.62
CA TYR A 224 -4.20 19.83 7.88
C TYR A 224 -3.10 18.87 8.34
N ARG A 225 -1.86 19.29 8.26
CA ARG A 225 -0.73 18.59 8.88
C ARG A 225 0.40 19.54 9.22
N PHE A 226 1.14 19.21 10.26
CA PHE A 226 2.45 19.82 10.49
C PHE A 226 3.45 19.28 9.47
N SER A 227 4.31 20.13 8.95
CA SER A 227 5.41 19.79 8.06
C SER A 227 6.66 20.59 8.45
N ASP A 228 7.80 20.22 7.86
CA ASP A 228 9.06 20.91 8.07
C ASP A 228 9.01 22.39 7.60
N TYR A 229 8.04 22.73 6.75
CA TYR A 229 7.81 24.06 6.21
C TYR A 229 6.60 24.80 6.83
N GLY A 230 6.08 24.30 7.95
CA GLY A 230 4.91 24.86 8.62
C GLY A 230 3.67 23.99 8.50
N ILE A 231 2.49 24.60 8.63
CA ILE A 231 1.22 23.88 8.49
C ILE A 231 0.80 23.85 7.03
N GLN A 232 0.47 22.68 6.54
CA GLN A 232 -0.08 22.46 5.20
C GLN A 232 -1.57 22.14 5.30
N LYS A 233 -2.36 22.73 4.40
CA LYS A 233 -3.78 22.44 4.20
C LYS A 233 -3.96 21.57 2.97
N SER A 234 -4.85 20.59 3.01
CA SER A 234 -5.26 19.82 1.83
C SER A 234 -6.06 20.71 0.85
N LYS A 235 -6.36 20.19 -0.32
CA LYS A 235 -7.18 20.83 -1.34
C LYS A 235 -8.33 19.91 -1.74
N ASP A 236 -9.42 20.51 -2.21
CA ASP A 236 -10.53 19.78 -2.82
C ASP A 236 -11.12 18.67 -1.93
N GLU A 237 -11.01 18.83 -0.60
CA GLU A 237 -11.44 17.83 0.39
C GLU A 237 -10.81 16.43 0.16
N ILE A 238 -9.59 16.41 -0.38
CA ILE A 238 -8.81 15.20 -0.64
C ILE A 238 -7.62 15.16 0.32
N SER A 239 -7.43 14.03 1.00
CA SER A 239 -6.35 13.84 1.97
C SER A 239 -4.98 13.80 1.29
N PHE A 240 -3.98 14.22 2.03
CA PHE A 240 -2.58 13.94 1.70
C PHE A 240 -2.30 12.44 1.66
N THR A 241 -1.24 12.05 0.96
CA THR A 241 -0.68 10.69 1.06
C THR A 241 -0.37 10.36 2.53
N LEU A 242 -0.97 9.29 3.04
CA LEU A 242 -0.62 8.69 4.32
C LEU A 242 0.77 8.04 4.19
N LYS A 243 1.68 8.36 5.11
CA LYS A 243 3.08 7.94 5.05
C LYS A 243 3.46 7.02 6.21
N ALA A 244 4.40 6.10 5.99
CA ALA A 244 4.90 5.17 7.00
C ALA A 244 5.52 5.84 8.24
N ASN A 245 5.95 7.08 8.14
CA ASN A 245 6.52 7.83 9.25
C ASN A 245 5.50 8.64 10.07
N MET A 246 4.20 8.40 9.86
CA MET A 246 3.15 8.87 10.77
C MET A 246 3.32 8.24 12.16
N GLY A 247 2.81 8.90 13.18
CA GLY A 247 2.84 8.37 14.56
C GLY A 247 4.16 8.56 15.30
N THR A 248 5.18 9.16 14.68
CA THR A 248 6.35 9.68 15.39
C THR A 248 6.09 11.09 15.93
N TRP A 249 5.08 11.22 16.80
CA TRP A 249 4.53 12.50 17.27
C TRP A 249 3.64 13.19 16.23
N TYR A 250 2.86 14.22 16.61
CA TYR A 250 1.89 14.96 15.76
C TYR A 250 2.40 15.37 14.38
N ASN A 251 3.69 15.23 14.13
CA ASN A 251 4.29 15.46 12.84
C ASN A 251 3.84 14.39 11.84
N ARG A 252 3.18 14.87 10.77
CA ARG A 252 2.83 14.08 9.59
C ARG A 252 1.54 13.24 9.67
N VAL A 253 0.92 13.08 10.84
CA VAL A 253 -0.45 12.58 10.91
C VAL A 253 -1.38 13.69 10.46
N PRO A 254 -2.37 13.41 9.59
CA PRO A 254 -3.38 14.39 9.23
C PRO A 254 -4.20 14.82 10.45
N ILE A 255 -4.53 16.12 10.51
CA ILE A 255 -5.23 16.78 11.60
C ILE A 255 -6.52 17.37 11.05
N ILE A 256 -7.61 17.21 11.79
CA ILE A 256 -8.93 17.72 11.50
C ILE A 256 -9.46 18.52 12.68
N LYS A 257 -10.50 19.29 12.43
CA LYS A 257 -11.40 19.83 13.47
C LYS A 257 -12.71 19.05 13.40
N ASP A 258 -13.11 18.49 14.52
CA ASP A 258 -14.41 17.86 14.70
C ASP A 258 -15.28 18.66 15.70
N ASN A 259 -16.44 18.11 16.08
CA ASN A 259 -17.35 18.77 17.00
C ASN A 259 -16.80 18.90 18.45
N PHE A 260 -15.70 18.24 18.76
CA PHE A 260 -15.11 18.16 20.10
C PHE A 260 -13.75 18.85 20.21
N GLY A 261 -13.12 19.21 19.08
CA GLY A 261 -11.85 19.93 19.08
C GLY A 261 -10.95 19.66 17.88
N ILE A 262 -9.68 20.01 18.01
CA ILE A 262 -8.66 19.78 16.99
C ILE A 262 -7.94 18.47 17.32
N ARG A 263 -7.92 17.52 16.41
CA ARG A 263 -7.32 16.21 16.64
C ARG A 263 -6.60 15.62 15.43
N ALA A 264 -5.69 14.70 15.70
CA ALA A 264 -5.19 13.79 14.69
C ALA A 264 -6.30 12.81 14.26
N ILE A 265 -6.31 12.38 12.99
CA ILE A 265 -7.15 11.27 12.57
C ILE A 265 -6.64 9.97 13.21
N THR A 266 -7.56 9.08 13.54
CA THR A 266 -7.24 7.79 14.20
C THR A 266 -6.64 6.78 13.21
N PRO A 267 -5.97 5.72 13.68
CA PRO A 267 -5.53 4.63 12.80
C PRO A 267 -6.68 3.99 12.01
N GLN A 268 -7.87 3.84 12.60
CA GLN A 268 -9.05 3.31 11.90
C GLN A 268 -9.52 4.24 10.79
N GLU A 269 -9.51 5.56 11.02
CA GLU A 269 -9.80 6.55 9.96
C GLU A 269 -8.74 6.52 8.85
N CYS A 270 -7.47 6.27 9.21
CA CYS A 270 -6.41 6.05 8.23
C CYS A 270 -6.68 4.79 7.37
N LEU A 271 -7.12 3.68 7.99
CA LEU A 271 -7.52 2.47 7.24
C LEU A 271 -8.72 2.77 6.33
N ALA A 272 -9.71 3.49 6.82
CA ALA A 272 -10.87 3.88 6.02
C ALA A 272 -10.47 4.75 4.80
N LEU A 273 -9.51 5.66 4.97
CA LEU A 273 -8.91 6.44 3.87
C LEU A 273 -8.01 5.61 2.93
N GLN A 274 -7.65 4.38 3.29
CA GLN A 274 -7.04 3.40 2.39
C GLN A 274 -8.08 2.43 1.80
N GLY A 275 -9.37 2.60 2.17
CA GLY A 275 -10.47 1.80 1.65
C GLY A 275 -10.61 0.42 2.28
N PHE A 276 -10.06 0.21 3.48
CA PHE A 276 -10.32 -1.00 4.26
C PHE A 276 -11.75 -1.00 4.80
N PRO A 277 -12.39 -2.16 4.91
CA PRO A 277 -13.73 -2.28 5.50
C PRO A 277 -13.70 -2.03 7.01
N LYS A 278 -14.83 -1.63 7.59
CA LYS A 278 -14.96 -1.40 9.05
C LYS A 278 -14.67 -2.64 9.90
N SER A 279 -14.77 -3.84 9.31
CA SER A 279 -14.44 -5.11 9.99
C SER A 279 -12.94 -5.39 10.09
N PHE A 280 -12.10 -4.64 9.35
CA PHE A 280 -10.66 -4.76 9.45
C PHE A 280 -10.15 -3.97 10.64
N ASP A 281 -9.44 -4.61 11.56
CA ASP A 281 -9.02 -3.97 12.79
C ASP A 281 -7.57 -4.34 13.17
N PHE A 282 -7.04 -3.59 14.12
CA PHE A 282 -5.73 -3.83 14.70
C PHE A 282 -5.85 -4.68 15.96
N PRO A 283 -4.94 -5.66 16.16
CA PRO A 283 -4.76 -6.28 17.48
C PRO A 283 -4.10 -5.29 18.45
N ASP A 284 -3.84 -5.73 19.68
CA ASP A 284 -3.08 -4.95 20.65
C ASP A 284 -1.62 -4.80 20.21
N ILE A 285 -1.33 -3.66 19.55
CA ILE A 285 -0.01 -3.24 19.09
C ILE A 285 0.20 -1.75 19.37
N PRO A 286 1.46 -1.26 19.40
CA PRO A 286 1.72 0.15 19.60
C PRO A 286 1.07 1.04 18.52
N MET A 287 0.47 2.16 18.94
CA MET A 287 -0.19 3.12 18.06
C MET A 287 0.74 3.61 16.93
N LYS A 288 2.05 3.76 17.22
CA LYS A 288 3.05 4.08 16.20
C LYS A 288 3.13 3.01 15.10
N SER A 289 3.02 1.73 15.47
CA SER A 289 2.99 0.61 14.52
C SER A 289 1.72 0.64 13.68
N MET A 290 0.56 0.96 14.27
CA MET A 290 -0.71 1.11 13.53
C MET A 290 -0.59 2.18 12.44
N TYR A 291 -0.12 3.39 12.78
CA TYR A 291 0.08 4.46 11.79
C TYR A 291 1.11 4.10 10.72
N LYS A 292 2.23 3.45 11.09
CA LYS A 292 3.23 2.96 10.15
C LYS A 292 2.61 1.99 9.14
N GLN A 293 1.77 1.08 9.61
CA GLN A 293 1.08 0.10 8.80
C GLN A 293 0.09 0.76 7.83
N CYS A 294 -0.70 1.74 8.29
CA CYS A 294 -1.58 2.54 7.42
C CYS A 294 -0.82 3.26 6.31
N GLY A 295 0.39 3.74 6.59
CA GLY A 295 1.22 4.43 5.60
C GLY A 295 1.89 3.49 4.59
N ASN A 296 2.21 2.26 5.01
CA ASN A 296 2.86 1.25 4.16
C ASN A 296 1.89 0.49 3.25
N THR A 297 0.62 0.37 3.64
CA THR A 297 -0.35 -0.40 2.85
C THR A 297 -0.77 0.30 1.56
N VAL A 298 -1.49 -0.42 0.71
CA VAL A 298 -2.04 0.08 -0.56
C VAL A 298 -3.46 0.63 -0.37
N VAL A 299 -3.98 1.33 -1.39
CA VAL A 299 -5.41 1.67 -1.48
C VAL A 299 -6.17 0.47 -2.03
N VAL A 300 -6.94 -0.18 -1.16
CA VAL A 300 -7.64 -1.44 -1.45
C VAL A 300 -8.57 -1.35 -2.67
N PRO A 301 -9.44 -0.33 -2.83
CA PRO A 301 -10.34 -0.25 -3.99
C PRO A 301 -9.63 -0.16 -5.34
N LEU A 302 -8.49 0.54 -5.42
CA LEU A 302 -7.73 0.64 -6.65
C LEU A 302 -7.11 -0.71 -7.02
N VAL A 303 -6.47 -1.38 -6.06
CA VAL A 303 -5.90 -2.73 -6.30
C VAL A 303 -7.00 -3.74 -6.61
N ASN A 304 -8.15 -3.67 -5.92
CA ASN A 304 -9.31 -4.52 -6.23
C ASN A 304 -9.82 -4.31 -7.67
N SER A 305 -9.87 -3.06 -8.12
CA SER A 305 -10.29 -2.76 -9.50
C SER A 305 -9.31 -3.34 -10.53
N ILE A 306 -8.00 -3.31 -10.25
CA ILE A 306 -6.99 -3.96 -11.11
C ILE A 306 -7.15 -5.48 -11.06
N ALA A 307 -7.30 -6.06 -9.87
CA ALA A 307 -7.47 -7.51 -9.70
C ALA A 307 -8.72 -8.04 -10.43
N LYS A 308 -9.82 -7.28 -10.41
CA LYS A 308 -11.03 -7.63 -11.19
C LYS A 308 -10.77 -7.68 -12.69
N GLN A 309 -9.94 -6.81 -13.24
CA GLN A 309 -9.58 -6.88 -14.66
C GLN A 309 -8.77 -8.15 -14.95
N ILE A 310 -7.91 -8.59 -14.02
CA ILE A 310 -7.18 -9.86 -14.14
C ILE A 310 -8.14 -11.06 -14.09
N SER A 311 -9.22 -11.01 -13.30
CA SER A 311 -10.18 -12.11 -13.18
C SER A 311 -11.14 -12.25 -14.36
N ASN A 312 -11.26 -11.23 -15.20
CA ASN A 312 -12.12 -11.23 -16.38
C ASN A 312 -11.46 -11.89 -17.60
N GLU A 313 -10.16 -12.19 -17.49
CA GLU A 313 -9.37 -12.91 -18.48
C GLU A 313 -9.41 -14.44 -18.21
#